data_fc688c1eeaee8452e2079e97d649dbca
#
_entry.id   fc688c1eeaee8452e2079e97d649dbca
#
_cell.length_a   1.000
_cell.length_b   1.000
_cell.length_c   1.000
_cell.angle_alpha   90.00
_cell.angle_beta   90.00
_cell.angle_gamma   90.00
#
_symmetry.space_group_name_H-M   'P 1'
#
loop_
_entity.id
_entity.type
_entity.pdbx_description
1 polymer ?
#
loop_
_entity_poly.entity_id
_entity_poly.type
_entity_poly.pdbx_seq_one_letter_code
_entity_poly.pdbx_strand_id
1 'polypeptide(L)'
;VAVKLEFTKMHGLGNDFVFVDGFSQEASLSAAQVASLCDRHRGIGADGVIVVRPSERPECAGYMHYVNADGTLAQMCGNGVRCFAKYLVDRGFVQAGDGCLVADTLAGPKPIRFEVGEDGLMTSATVNMGRPTLDPHAVPVDAPANAVGPDGRAYLREQPIESPWGTFSFTCVSMGNPHIVCFVDDW
;
A
#
# COMPACT_ATOMS: atom_id res chain seq x y z
N VAL A 1 -24.80 20.92 6.25
CA VAL A 1 -25.37 19.60 6.55
C VAL A 1 -24.21 18.70 6.92
N ALA A 2 -24.25 18.07 8.12
CA ALA A 2 -23.25 17.09 8.51
C ALA A 2 -23.42 15.85 7.62
N VAL A 3 -22.38 15.47 6.88
CA VAL A 3 -22.36 14.25 6.10
C VAL A 3 -21.96 13.11 7.04
N LYS A 4 -22.81 12.10 7.17
CA LYS A 4 -22.48 10.88 7.90
C LYS A 4 -21.63 10.00 6.98
N LEU A 5 -20.43 9.65 7.41
CA LEU A 5 -19.52 8.73 6.71
C LEU A 5 -19.44 7.42 7.51
N GLU A 6 -19.80 6.31 6.89
CA GLU A 6 -19.59 4.99 7.47
C GLU A 6 -18.21 4.48 7.07
N PHE A 7 -17.49 3.92 8.03
CA PHE A 7 -16.13 3.44 7.82
C PHE A 7 -15.84 2.16 8.59
N THR A 8 -14.81 1.46 8.17
CA THR A 8 -14.21 0.32 8.87
C THR A 8 -12.75 0.63 9.19
N LYS A 9 -12.32 0.44 10.44
CA LYS A 9 -10.92 0.56 10.82
C LYS A 9 -10.21 -0.77 10.62
N MET A 10 -9.11 -0.77 9.86
CA MET A 10 -8.32 -1.98 9.59
C MET A 10 -6.83 -1.68 9.72
N HIS A 11 -6.02 -2.71 9.91
CA HIS A 11 -4.57 -2.59 9.90
C HIS A 11 -3.89 -3.81 9.30
N GLY A 12 -2.70 -3.61 8.70
CA GLY A 12 -1.77 -4.64 8.30
C GLY A 12 -0.43 -4.43 8.98
N LEU A 13 -0.06 -5.30 9.94
CA LEU A 13 1.17 -5.20 10.72
C LEU A 13 1.34 -3.85 11.46
N GLY A 14 0.24 -3.31 11.99
CA GLY A 14 0.24 -2.03 12.72
C GLY A 14 0.06 -0.79 11.86
N ASN A 15 0.30 -0.86 10.55
CA ASN A 15 -0.03 0.22 9.61
C ASN A 15 -1.54 0.24 9.39
N ASP A 16 -2.22 1.30 9.85
CA ASP A 16 -3.66 1.33 10.05
C ASP A 16 -4.38 2.33 9.12
N PHE A 17 -5.58 1.95 8.71
CA PHE A 17 -6.33 2.67 7.70
C PHE A 17 -7.80 2.84 8.09
N VAL A 18 -8.39 3.93 7.61
CA VAL A 18 -9.84 4.13 7.55
C VAL A 18 -10.32 3.65 6.17
N PHE A 19 -11.11 2.58 6.15
CA PHE A 19 -11.74 2.07 4.93
C PHE A 19 -13.13 2.65 4.77
N VAL A 20 -13.41 3.17 3.59
CA VAL A 20 -14.71 3.74 3.21
C VAL A 20 -15.26 2.97 2.02
N ASP A 21 -16.51 2.52 2.13
CA ASP A 21 -17.21 1.83 1.06
C ASP A 21 -17.72 2.82 0.01
N GLY A 22 -17.02 2.91 -1.10
CA GLY A 22 -17.42 3.72 -2.24
C GLY A 22 -18.32 2.99 -3.24
N PHE A 23 -18.73 1.73 -2.96
CA PHE A 23 -19.79 1.06 -3.71
C PHE A 23 -21.18 1.46 -3.24
N SER A 24 -21.35 1.67 -1.92
CA SER A 24 -22.64 1.94 -1.29
C SER A 24 -22.87 3.39 -0.92
N GLN A 25 -21.83 4.21 -0.84
CA GLN A 25 -21.93 5.63 -0.47
C GLN A 25 -21.05 6.51 -1.35
N GLU A 26 -21.46 7.76 -1.56
CA GLU A 26 -20.61 8.74 -2.19
C GLU A 26 -19.47 9.14 -1.24
N ALA A 27 -18.25 8.77 -1.60
CA ALA A 27 -17.05 8.98 -0.80
C ALA A 27 -16.03 9.80 -1.57
N SER A 28 -16.32 11.09 -1.73
CA SER A 28 -15.37 12.08 -2.24
C SER A 28 -14.84 12.88 -1.06
N LEU A 29 -13.58 12.60 -0.67
CA LEU A 29 -12.91 13.28 0.43
C LEU A 29 -11.78 14.17 -0.13
N SER A 30 -11.77 15.44 0.29
CA SER A 30 -10.66 16.33 0.01
C SER A 30 -9.43 15.95 0.85
N ALA A 31 -8.23 16.37 0.42
CA ALA A 31 -6.98 16.17 1.17
C ALA A 31 -7.08 16.68 2.62
N ALA A 32 -7.71 17.83 2.84
CA ALA A 32 -7.91 18.40 4.18
C ALA A 32 -8.85 17.54 5.05
N GLN A 33 -9.89 16.94 4.47
CA GLN A 33 -10.78 16.03 5.18
C GLN A 33 -10.07 14.73 5.55
N VAL A 34 -9.26 14.18 4.64
CA VAL A 34 -8.43 13.00 4.93
C VAL A 34 -7.45 13.30 6.07
N ALA A 35 -6.71 14.41 6.01
CA ALA A 35 -5.80 14.80 7.07
C ALA A 35 -6.50 14.96 8.42
N SER A 36 -7.70 15.55 8.42
CA SER A 36 -8.51 15.69 9.63
C SER A 36 -9.00 14.34 10.19
N LEU A 37 -9.43 13.41 9.32
CA LEU A 37 -9.84 12.06 9.74
C LEU A 37 -8.66 11.26 10.31
N CYS A 38 -7.46 11.43 9.73
CA CYS A 38 -6.25 10.72 10.12
C CYS A 38 -5.57 11.29 11.37
N ASP A 39 -5.93 12.50 11.82
CA ASP A 39 -5.39 13.09 13.05
C ASP A 39 -5.69 12.17 14.25
N ARG A 40 -4.62 11.69 14.93
CA ARG A 40 -4.74 10.73 16.04
C ARG A 40 -5.27 11.35 17.34
N HIS A 41 -5.33 12.68 17.40
CA HIS A 41 -5.79 13.40 18.60
C HIS A 41 -7.19 14.00 18.45
N ARG A 42 -7.60 14.29 17.19
CA ARG A 42 -8.84 15.03 16.92
C ARG A 42 -9.77 14.32 15.92
N GLY A 43 -9.23 13.35 15.17
CA GLY A 43 -9.96 12.55 14.20
C GLY A 43 -10.11 11.09 14.66
N ILE A 44 -10.27 10.20 13.70
CA ILE A 44 -10.29 8.74 13.91
C ILE A 44 -8.88 8.24 14.23
N GLY A 45 -7.87 8.88 13.65
CA GLY A 45 -6.46 8.49 13.72
C GLY A 45 -6.15 7.32 12.79
N ALA A 46 -5.30 7.53 11.80
CA ALA A 46 -4.86 6.49 10.87
C ALA A 46 -3.63 6.95 10.08
N ASP A 47 -2.95 6.01 9.42
CA ASP A 47 -1.87 6.30 8.47
C ASP A 47 -2.41 6.74 7.10
N GLY A 48 -3.70 6.52 6.85
CA GLY A 48 -4.38 6.98 5.65
C GLY A 48 -5.81 6.49 5.52
N VAL A 49 -6.45 6.94 4.45
CA VAL A 49 -7.82 6.56 4.09
C VAL A 49 -7.80 5.76 2.79
N ILE A 50 -8.48 4.64 2.75
CA ILE A 50 -8.69 3.83 1.56
C ILE A 50 -10.17 3.85 1.21
N VAL A 51 -10.51 4.45 0.07
CA VAL A 51 -11.86 4.37 -0.48
C VAL A 51 -11.90 3.21 -1.45
N VAL A 52 -12.75 2.22 -1.15
CA VAL A 52 -12.97 1.03 -1.98
C VAL A 52 -14.01 1.40 -3.05
N ARG A 53 -13.61 1.42 -4.32
CA ARG A 53 -14.45 1.85 -5.44
C ARG A 53 -14.63 0.75 -6.49
N PRO A 54 -15.66 0.81 -7.33
CA PRO A 54 -15.68 0.04 -8.57
C PRO A 54 -14.42 0.31 -9.40
N SER A 55 -13.87 -0.72 -10.04
CA SER A 55 -12.80 -0.56 -11.02
C SER A 55 -13.37 -0.41 -12.43
N GLU A 56 -12.72 0.39 -13.26
CA GLU A 56 -13.00 0.46 -14.70
C GLU A 56 -12.40 -0.76 -15.45
N ARG A 57 -11.55 -1.54 -14.78
CA ARG A 57 -10.93 -2.76 -15.31
C ARG A 57 -11.80 -3.97 -14.96
N PRO A 58 -12.38 -4.66 -15.95
CA PRO A 58 -13.33 -5.77 -15.70
C PRO A 58 -12.69 -6.98 -15.00
N GLU A 59 -11.35 -7.14 -15.13
CA GLU A 59 -10.59 -8.20 -14.46
C GLU A 59 -10.31 -7.90 -12.99
N CYS A 60 -10.57 -6.68 -12.52
CA CYS A 60 -10.29 -6.24 -11.15
C CYS A 60 -11.56 -6.26 -10.29
N ALA A 61 -11.43 -6.77 -9.08
CA ALA A 61 -12.52 -6.84 -8.12
C ALA A 61 -12.95 -5.47 -7.55
N GLY A 62 -12.09 -4.47 -7.65
CA GLY A 62 -12.35 -3.10 -7.22
C GLY A 62 -11.09 -2.25 -7.32
N TYR A 63 -11.26 -0.93 -7.20
CA TYR A 63 -10.18 0.06 -7.20
C TYR A 63 -9.88 0.55 -5.80
N MET A 64 -8.62 0.44 -5.40
CA MET A 64 -8.09 0.93 -4.13
C MET A 64 -7.65 2.39 -4.27
N HIS A 65 -8.53 3.33 -3.93
CA HIS A 65 -8.19 4.74 -3.87
C HIS A 65 -7.58 5.06 -2.51
N TYR A 66 -6.25 5.12 -2.45
CA TYR A 66 -5.51 5.32 -1.21
C TYR A 66 -4.94 6.73 -1.11
N VAL A 67 -5.23 7.41 0.00
CA VAL A 67 -4.74 8.74 0.34
C VAL A 67 -4.03 8.67 1.69
N ASN A 68 -2.78 9.13 1.75
CA ASN A 68 -1.98 9.20 2.96
C ASN A 68 -2.58 10.17 4.00
N ALA A 69 -2.16 10.06 5.26
CA ALA A 69 -2.62 10.92 6.36
C ALA A 69 -2.37 12.42 6.11
N ASP A 70 -1.38 12.78 5.30
CA ASP A 70 -1.10 14.16 4.90
C ASP A 70 -1.98 14.68 3.75
N GLY A 71 -2.88 13.84 3.23
CA GLY A 71 -3.76 14.16 2.11
C GLY A 71 -3.14 13.92 0.73
N THR A 72 -1.92 13.41 0.63
CA THR A 72 -1.28 13.07 -0.64
C THR A 72 -1.80 11.73 -1.17
N LEU A 73 -1.98 11.64 -2.49
CA LEU A 73 -2.39 10.41 -3.14
C LEU A 73 -1.22 9.41 -3.19
N ALA A 74 -1.43 8.20 -2.69
CA ALA A 74 -0.43 7.14 -2.70
C ALA A 74 -0.63 6.19 -3.89
N GLN A 75 0.48 5.79 -4.51
CA GLN A 75 0.44 4.87 -5.65
C GLN A 75 0.13 3.43 -5.24
N MET A 76 0.72 2.99 -4.12
CA MET A 76 0.60 1.62 -3.63
C MET A 76 1.00 1.53 -2.15
N CYS A 77 0.36 0.60 -1.43
CA CYS A 77 0.74 0.21 -0.08
C CYS A 77 0.51 -1.30 0.11
N GLY A 78 1.58 -2.06 0.35
CA GLY A 78 1.49 -3.53 0.52
C GLY A 78 0.63 -3.94 1.71
N ASN A 79 0.65 -3.19 2.82
CA ASN A 79 -0.22 -3.42 3.97
C ASN A 79 -1.68 -3.08 3.62
N GLY A 80 -1.89 -1.93 3.00
CA GLY A 80 -3.22 -1.46 2.60
C GLY A 80 -3.91 -2.39 1.61
N VAL A 81 -3.18 -2.92 0.61
CA VAL A 81 -3.79 -3.81 -0.40
C VAL A 81 -4.18 -5.18 0.18
N ARG A 82 -3.49 -5.67 1.23
CA ARG A 82 -3.95 -6.87 1.94
C ARG A 82 -5.23 -6.60 2.74
N CYS A 83 -5.30 -5.45 3.41
CA CYS A 83 -6.53 -5.00 4.05
C CYS A 83 -7.68 -4.81 3.03
N PHE A 84 -7.36 -4.26 1.85
CA PHE A 84 -8.33 -4.09 0.76
C PHE A 84 -8.89 -5.43 0.29
N ALA A 85 -8.03 -6.44 0.07
CA ALA A 85 -8.47 -7.79 -0.29
C ALA A 85 -9.38 -8.38 0.80
N LYS A 86 -8.97 -8.29 2.06
CA LYS A 86 -9.79 -8.74 3.20
C LYS A 86 -11.14 -8.03 3.25
N TYR A 87 -11.16 -6.73 3.02
CA TYR A 87 -12.41 -5.96 2.98
C TYR A 87 -13.37 -6.49 1.91
N LEU A 88 -12.87 -6.77 0.69
CA LEU A 88 -13.69 -7.28 -0.40
C LEU A 88 -14.21 -8.69 -0.15
N VAL A 89 -13.38 -9.58 0.40
CA VAL A 89 -13.76 -10.97 0.71
C VAL A 89 -14.74 -11.01 1.88
N ASP A 90 -14.42 -10.40 3.00
CA ASP A 90 -15.23 -10.44 4.22
C ASP A 90 -16.60 -9.75 4.06
N ARG A 91 -16.71 -8.84 3.09
CA ARG A 91 -17.98 -8.15 2.74
C ARG A 91 -18.76 -8.84 1.61
N GLY A 92 -18.24 -9.93 1.04
CA GLY A 92 -18.88 -10.69 -0.01
C GLY A 92 -18.84 -10.07 -1.41
N PHE A 93 -17.98 -9.05 -1.65
CA PHE A 93 -17.74 -8.53 -2.99
C PHE A 93 -16.96 -9.53 -3.85
N VAL A 94 -16.18 -10.41 -3.21
CA VAL A 94 -15.45 -11.51 -3.83
C VAL A 94 -15.84 -12.81 -3.11
N GLN A 95 -16.07 -13.89 -3.87
CA GLN A 95 -16.43 -15.17 -3.28
C GLN A 95 -15.24 -15.78 -2.56
N ALA A 96 -15.45 -16.27 -1.34
CA ALA A 96 -14.40 -16.89 -0.52
C ALA A 96 -13.73 -18.10 -1.21
N GLY A 97 -14.48 -18.85 -2.03
CA GLY A 97 -14.01 -20.03 -2.76
C GLY A 97 -13.10 -19.73 -3.95
N ASP A 98 -12.98 -18.49 -4.39
CA ASP A 98 -12.15 -18.12 -5.55
C ASP A 98 -10.66 -18.22 -5.25
N GLY A 99 -10.25 -18.00 -4.00
CA GLY A 99 -8.87 -18.08 -3.51
C GLY A 99 -7.92 -17.05 -4.12
N CYS A 100 -8.42 -16.21 -5.03
CA CYS A 100 -7.66 -15.15 -5.68
C CYS A 100 -8.55 -13.99 -6.12
N LEU A 101 -7.97 -12.80 -6.21
CA LEU A 101 -8.58 -11.62 -6.80
C LEU A 101 -7.50 -10.71 -7.41
N VAL A 102 -7.91 -9.73 -8.20
CA VAL A 102 -7.03 -8.67 -8.69
C VAL A 102 -7.53 -7.34 -8.12
N ALA A 103 -6.67 -6.66 -7.38
CA ALA A 103 -6.93 -5.29 -6.92
C ALA A 103 -6.44 -4.30 -7.97
N ASP A 104 -7.27 -3.34 -8.37
CA ASP A 104 -6.83 -2.21 -9.17
C ASP A 104 -6.23 -1.14 -8.24
N THR A 105 -5.09 -0.58 -8.61
CA THR A 105 -4.38 0.46 -7.85
C THR A 105 -3.81 1.52 -8.78
N LEU A 106 -3.42 2.67 -8.24
CA LEU A 106 -2.75 3.69 -9.05
C LEU A 106 -1.43 3.18 -9.66
N ALA A 107 -0.76 2.20 -9.02
CA ALA A 107 0.40 1.48 -9.55
C ALA A 107 0.03 0.27 -10.45
N GLY A 108 -1.20 0.23 -10.96
CA GLY A 108 -1.75 -0.83 -11.79
C GLY A 108 -2.29 -2.04 -11.03
N PRO A 109 -2.80 -3.05 -11.77
CA PRO A 109 -3.40 -4.23 -11.21
C PRO A 109 -2.42 -5.05 -10.34
N LYS A 110 -2.91 -5.55 -9.20
CA LYS A 110 -2.15 -6.38 -8.27
C LYS A 110 -2.87 -7.70 -8.05
N PRO A 111 -2.38 -8.81 -8.60
CA PRO A 111 -2.90 -10.14 -8.31
C PRO A 111 -2.63 -10.52 -6.85
N ILE A 112 -3.66 -11.05 -6.20
CA ILE A 112 -3.64 -11.43 -4.79
C ILE A 112 -4.18 -12.85 -4.69
N ARG A 113 -3.46 -13.73 -3.99
CA ARG A 113 -3.98 -15.01 -3.51
C ARG A 113 -4.35 -14.85 -2.05
N PHE A 114 -5.43 -15.48 -1.62
CA PHE A 114 -5.88 -15.40 -0.25
C PHE A 114 -6.37 -16.74 0.26
N GLU A 115 -6.40 -16.88 1.57
CA GLU A 115 -6.95 -18.01 2.28
C GLU A 115 -8.07 -17.53 3.22
N VAL A 116 -9.07 -18.37 3.41
CA VAL A 116 -10.20 -18.13 4.32
C VAL A 116 -10.22 -19.15 5.44
N GLY A 117 -10.70 -18.74 6.60
CA GLY A 117 -10.98 -19.64 7.72
C GLY A 117 -12.30 -20.40 7.56
N GLU A 118 -12.62 -21.23 8.54
CA GLU A 118 -13.88 -21.98 8.60
C GLU A 118 -15.12 -21.06 8.69
N ASP A 119 -14.92 -19.85 9.19
CA ASP A 119 -15.93 -18.78 9.27
C ASP A 119 -16.16 -18.05 7.94
N GLY A 120 -15.39 -18.40 6.89
CA GLY A 120 -15.43 -17.76 5.57
C GLY A 120 -14.73 -16.40 5.51
N LEU A 121 -14.10 -15.95 6.59
CA LEU A 121 -13.34 -14.70 6.61
C LEU A 121 -11.91 -14.91 6.16
N MET A 122 -11.34 -13.92 5.47
CA MET A 122 -9.95 -13.98 4.99
C MET A 122 -8.97 -13.97 6.16
N THR A 123 -8.08 -14.95 6.19
CA THR A 123 -7.03 -15.12 7.22
C THR A 123 -5.66 -14.68 6.74
N SER A 124 -5.33 -14.91 5.47
CA SER A 124 -4.05 -14.54 4.89
C SER A 124 -4.19 -14.05 3.46
N ALA A 125 -3.21 -13.25 3.00
CA ALA A 125 -3.09 -12.82 1.62
C ALA A 125 -1.64 -12.71 1.17
N THR A 126 -1.38 -13.20 -0.05
CA THR A 126 -0.11 -13.05 -0.76
C THR A 126 -0.31 -12.17 -1.98
N VAL A 127 0.37 -11.03 -2.00
CA VAL A 127 0.25 -10.03 -3.06
C VAL A 127 1.43 -10.16 -4.02
N ASN A 128 1.16 -10.23 -5.33
CA ASN A 128 2.20 -10.08 -6.33
C ASN A 128 2.51 -8.59 -6.54
N MET A 129 3.59 -8.13 -5.90
CA MET A 129 4.04 -6.72 -5.98
C MET A 129 4.72 -6.38 -7.31
N GLY A 130 4.97 -7.37 -8.17
CA GLY A 130 5.74 -7.20 -9.40
C GLY A 130 7.25 -7.31 -9.17
N ARG A 131 8.01 -6.82 -10.15
CA ARG A 131 9.48 -6.82 -10.06
C ARG A 131 9.97 -5.54 -9.38
N PRO A 132 11.01 -5.62 -8.53
CA PRO A 132 11.64 -4.45 -7.96
C PRO A 132 12.34 -3.60 -9.03
N THR A 133 12.28 -2.30 -8.87
CA THR A 133 13.12 -1.33 -9.59
C THR A 133 14.35 -1.03 -8.75
N LEU A 134 15.53 -1.28 -9.30
CA LEU A 134 16.81 -1.10 -8.62
C LEU A 134 17.64 0.04 -9.24
N ASP A 135 17.21 0.58 -10.38
CA ASP A 135 17.83 1.74 -11.03
C ASP A 135 17.71 2.97 -10.10
N PRO A 136 18.81 3.55 -9.63
CA PRO A 136 18.79 4.65 -8.69
C PRO A 136 18.01 5.87 -9.21
N HIS A 137 18.05 6.18 -10.50
CA HIS A 137 17.28 7.29 -11.07
C HIS A 137 15.76 7.03 -11.06
N ALA A 138 15.33 5.77 -11.22
CA ALA A 138 13.93 5.39 -11.13
C ALA A 138 13.44 5.24 -9.68
N VAL A 139 14.35 5.07 -8.70
CA VAL A 139 14.09 5.08 -7.25
C VAL A 139 14.15 6.50 -6.67
N PRO A 140 14.26 7.53 -7.40
CA PRO A 140 14.79 8.88 -7.33
C PRO A 140 15.93 9.10 -6.29
N VAL A 141 17.00 8.35 -6.44
CA VAL A 141 18.24 8.54 -5.69
C VAL A 141 19.26 9.25 -6.57
N ASP A 142 19.80 10.37 -6.10
CA ASP A 142 20.82 11.15 -6.82
C ASP A 142 22.23 10.56 -6.60
N ALA A 143 22.43 9.37 -7.14
CA ALA A 143 23.73 8.69 -7.18
C ALA A 143 23.78 7.75 -8.39
N PRO A 144 24.95 7.61 -9.05
CA PRO A 144 25.09 6.67 -10.16
C PRO A 144 25.06 5.23 -9.65
N ALA A 145 24.58 4.31 -10.49
CA ALA A 145 24.72 2.88 -10.23
C ALA A 145 26.21 2.49 -10.11
N ASN A 146 26.53 1.65 -9.15
CA ASN A 146 27.88 1.19 -8.87
C ASN A 146 28.06 -0.32 -8.93
N ALA A 147 27.00 -1.06 -9.27
CA ALA A 147 26.99 -2.53 -9.38
C ALA A 147 26.10 -2.97 -10.55
N VAL A 148 26.28 -4.24 -10.98
CA VAL A 148 25.45 -4.90 -11.98
C VAL A 148 24.93 -6.21 -11.40
N GLY A 149 23.61 -6.41 -11.48
CA GLY A 149 22.95 -7.62 -10.99
C GLY A 149 23.15 -8.83 -11.91
N PRO A 150 22.74 -10.02 -11.46
CA PRO A 150 22.83 -11.25 -12.26
C PRO A 150 22.01 -11.19 -13.56
N ASP A 151 21.01 -10.32 -13.62
CA ASP A 151 20.16 -10.07 -14.78
C ASP A 151 20.71 -8.99 -15.73
N GLY A 152 21.94 -8.51 -15.49
CA GLY A 152 22.63 -7.49 -16.28
C GLY A 152 22.18 -6.06 -16.03
N ARG A 153 21.26 -5.81 -15.09
CA ARG A 153 20.80 -4.47 -14.75
C ARG A 153 21.73 -3.78 -13.78
N ALA A 154 22.00 -2.50 -14.05
CA ALA A 154 22.76 -1.64 -13.13
C ALA A 154 21.89 -1.27 -11.91
N TYR A 155 22.52 -1.20 -10.74
CA TYR A 155 21.87 -0.80 -9.49
C TYR A 155 22.86 -0.12 -8.53
N LEU A 156 22.35 0.53 -7.49
CA LEU A 156 23.15 1.16 -6.44
C LEU A 156 23.22 0.20 -5.25
N ARG A 157 24.42 -0.24 -4.92
CA ARG A 157 24.70 -1.19 -3.85
C ARG A 157 25.63 -0.60 -2.80
N GLU A 158 25.26 -0.77 -1.53
CA GLU A 158 26.12 -0.45 -0.39
C GLU A 158 26.74 0.96 -0.47
N GLN A 159 25.94 1.93 -0.94
CA GLN A 159 26.35 3.34 -1.01
C GLN A 159 26.46 3.91 0.41
N PRO A 160 27.59 4.51 0.82
CA PRO A 160 27.68 5.13 2.12
C PRO A 160 26.78 6.39 2.22
N ILE A 161 26.16 6.55 3.37
CA ILE A 161 25.37 7.72 3.75
C ILE A 161 25.75 8.15 5.17
N GLU A 162 26.06 9.42 5.32
CA GLU A 162 26.37 10.03 6.62
C GLU A 162 25.08 10.40 7.35
N SER A 163 25.04 10.14 8.65
CA SER A 163 23.94 10.51 9.53
C SER A 163 24.47 11.00 10.87
N PRO A 164 23.62 11.63 11.72
CA PRO A 164 24.01 11.98 13.09
C PRO A 164 24.41 10.78 13.97
N TRP A 165 24.05 9.56 13.57
CA TRP A 165 24.33 8.31 14.31
C TRP A 165 25.47 7.50 13.70
N GLY A 166 26.13 8.01 12.64
CA GLY A 166 27.24 7.36 11.97
C GLY A 166 27.03 7.17 10.48
N THR A 167 28.02 6.51 9.85
CA THR A 167 27.98 6.15 8.43
C THR A 167 27.29 4.80 8.26
N PHE A 168 26.27 4.77 7.43
CA PHE A 168 25.55 3.55 7.05
C PHE A 168 25.77 3.25 5.56
N SER A 169 25.63 1.99 5.19
CA SER A 169 25.64 1.58 3.78
C SER A 169 24.20 1.23 3.36
N PHE A 170 23.73 1.80 2.25
CA PHE A 170 22.37 1.52 1.75
C PHE A 170 22.36 1.00 0.32
N THR A 171 21.31 0.26 0.01
CA THR A 171 20.91 -0.15 -1.33
C THR A 171 19.53 0.44 -1.61
N CYS A 172 19.33 1.05 -2.76
CA CYS A 172 18.02 1.62 -3.11
C CYS A 172 17.16 0.60 -3.87
N VAL A 173 15.86 0.62 -3.60
CA VAL A 173 14.88 -0.25 -4.26
C VAL A 173 13.49 0.39 -4.26
N SER A 174 12.72 0.16 -5.31
CA SER A 174 11.29 0.51 -5.33
C SER A 174 10.45 -0.73 -5.65
N MET A 175 9.41 -0.94 -4.83
CA MET A 175 8.33 -1.90 -5.06
C MET A 175 7.00 -1.21 -5.42
N GLY A 176 7.09 0.02 -5.97
CA GLY A 176 6.00 0.95 -6.23
C GLY A 176 6.07 2.20 -5.36
N ASN A 177 6.86 2.16 -4.28
CA ASN A 177 7.30 3.29 -3.49
C ASN A 177 8.81 3.16 -3.25
N PRO A 178 9.58 4.28 -3.18
CA PRO A 178 11.01 4.25 -3.03
C PRO A 178 11.43 3.89 -1.61
N HIS A 179 12.50 3.11 -1.50
CA HIS A 179 13.13 2.72 -0.24
C HIS A 179 14.65 2.82 -0.35
N ILE A 180 15.31 3.13 0.76
CA ILE A 180 16.70 2.82 1.03
C ILE A 180 16.75 1.74 2.11
N VAL A 181 17.53 0.70 1.89
CA VAL A 181 17.65 -0.45 2.78
C VAL A 181 19.07 -0.50 3.33
N CYS A 182 19.20 -0.39 4.64
CA CYS A 182 20.46 -0.56 5.37
C CYS A 182 20.37 -1.84 6.20
N PHE A 183 21.40 -2.69 6.14
CA PHE A 183 21.53 -3.81 7.05
C PHE A 183 22.42 -3.37 8.21
N VAL A 184 21.97 -3.60 9.43
CA VAL A 184 22.67 -3.25 10.67
C VAL A 184 22.70 -4.47 11.57
N ASP A 185 23.78 -4.61 12.37
CA ASP A 185 23.95 -5.76 13.27
C ASP A 185 23.21 -5.54 14.58
N ASP A 186 23.06 -4.28 14.99
CA ASP A 186 22.35 -3.87 16.20
C ASP A 186 21.78 -2.45 16.06
N TRP A 187 20.80 -2.06 16.91
CA TRP A 187 20.13 -0.77 16.87
C TRP A 187 19.46 -0.37 18.21
#